data_c96d83061e591f8e540ac6c1bec6c657
#
_entry.id   c96d83061e591f8e540ac6c1bec6c657
#
_cell.length_a   1.000
_cell.length_b   1.000
_cell.length_c   1.000
_cell.angle_alpha   90.00
_cell.angle_beta   90.00
_cell.angle_gamma   90.00
#
_symmetry.space_group_name_H-M   'P 1'
#
loop_
_entity.id
_entity.type
_entity.pdbx_description
1 polymer ?
#
loop_
_entity_poly.entity_id
_entity_poly.type
_entity_poly.pdbx_seq_one_letter_code
_entity_poly.pdbx_strand_id
1 'polypeptide(L)'
;MKSDQHNTILIVGASRGLGHAMAATFLQHGWEVIGTVRDLSSHTPLHDLAKTHPLRLRLATLDIRDEAQLAALQATLPPASLDMLFVNAGTTNRDPSQTIGDVSTEEFYQVMLTNALAPMRVIERLQQAVKPQGLLGVMSSGQGSLTNNLTGQRELYRGSKAALNMFMRSFAARPSSASHPLVVMAPGWIRTELGGADAP
;
A
#
# COMPACT_ATOMS: atom_id res chain seq x y z
N MET A 1 -15.20 -4.40 33.09
CA MET A 1 -14.86 -3.29 32.16
C MET A 1 -14.50 -3.95 30.84
N LYS A 2 -15.31 -3.79 29.79
CA LYS A 2 -14.88 -4.16 28.43
C LYS A 2 -13.77 -3.18 28.07
N SER A 3 -12.56 -3.69 27.83
CA SER A 3 -11.50 -2.85 27.24
C SER A 3 -12.07 -2.32 25.92
N ASP A 4 -12.08 -0.99 25.73
CA ASP A 4 -12.32 -0.36 24.44
C ASP A 4 -11.16 -0.74 23.50
N GLN A 5 -11.16 -1.98 23.04
CA GLN A 5 -10.15 -2.49 22.11
C GLN A 5 -10.55 -2.02 20.72
N HIS A 6 -9.97 -0.90 20.29
CA HIS A 6 -10.12 -0.42 18.93
C HIS A 6 -9.39 -1.35 17.96
N ASN A 7 -9.97 -1.56 16.79
CA ASN A 7 -9.28 -2.23 15.70
C ASN A 7 -8.15 -1.34 15.18
N THR A 8 -7.04 -1.94 14.80
CA THR A 8 -5.84 -1.23 14.35
C THR A 8 -5.50 -1.58 12.91
N ILE A 9 -5.27 -0.57 12.08
CA ILE A 9 -4.78 -0.73 10.71
C ILE A 9 -3.41 -0.09 10.52
N LEU A 10 -2.51 -0.80 9.83
CA LEU A 10 -1.30 -0.21 9.26
C LEU A 10 -1.52 0.08 7.78
N ILE A 11 -1.40 1.36 7.39
CA ILE A 11 -1.49 1.80 6.00
C ILE A 11 -0.10 2.23 5.52
N VAL A 12 0.49 1.45 4.63
CA VAL A 12 1.77 1.78 4.01
C VAL A 12 1.55 2.70 2.82
N GLY A 13 2.10 3.93 2.89
CA GLY A 13 1.88 4.97 1.89
C GLY A 13 0.61 5.79 2.16
N ALA A 14 0.52 6.36 3.37
CA ALA A 14 -0.64 7.14 3.83
C ALA A 14 -0.43 8.67 3.75
N SER A 15 0.71 9.15 3.27
CA SER A 15 1.07 10.57 3.29
C SER A 15 0.09 11.48 2.55
N ARG A 16 -0.54 11.00 1.48
CA ARG A 16 -1.46 11.75 0.60
C ARG A 16 -2.39 10.82 -0.18
N GLY A 17 -3.28 11.42 -0.98
CA GLY A 17 -4.15 10.70 -1.92
C GLY A 17 -5.03 9.65 -1.26
N LEU A 18 -5.16 8.49 -1.89
CA LEU A 18 -6.02 7.40 -1.40
C LEU A 18 -5.60 6.90 -0.02
N GLY A 19 -4.30 6.77 0.24
CA GLY A 19 -3.83 6.30 1.55
C GLY A 19 -4.19 7.26 2.69
N HIS A 20 -4.11 8.56 2.45
CA HIS A 20 -4.57 9.58 3.40
C HIS A 20 -6.11 9.52 3.60
N ALA A 21 -6.87 9.41 2.51
CA ALA A 21 -8.32 9.29 2.59
C ALA A 21 -8.75 8.03 3.36
N MET A 22 -8.07 6.91 3.14
CA MET A 22 -8.28 5.68 3.93
C MET A 22 -7.99 5.92 5.41
N ALA A 23 -6.86 6.55 5.75
CA ALA A 23 -6.52 6.85 7.14
C ALA A 23 -7.61 7.68 7.82
N ALA A 24 -8.08 8.74 7.15
CA ALA A 24 -9.17 9.59 7.67
C ALA A 24 -10.47 8.79 7.86
N THR A 25 -10.84 7.95 6.89
CA THR A 25 -12.05 7.12 6.97
C THR A 25 -11.98 6.10 8.11
N PHE A 26 -10.86 5.40 8.28
CA PHE A 26 -10.70 4.46 9.38
C PHE A 26 -10.79 5.15 10.76
N LEU A 27 -10.18 6.33 10.91
CA LEU A 27 -10.30 7.14 12.13
C LEU A 27 -11.74 7.55 12.42
N GLN A 28 -12.52 7.94 11.39
CA GLN A 28 -13.94 8.27 11.53
C GLN A 28 -14.77 7.06 12.01
N HIS A 29 -14.39 5.85 11.64
CA HIS A 29 -15.02 4.61 12.08
C HIS A 29 -14.46 4.05 13.40
N GLY A 30 -13.70 4.86 14.14
CA GLY A 30 -13.22 4.49 15.47
C GLY A 30 -11.98 3.59 15.52
N TRP A 31 -11.31 3.37 14.38
CA TRP A 31 -10.08 2.59 14.32
C TRP A 31 -8.87 3.39 14.82
N GLU A 32 -7.87 2.67 15.29
CA GLU A 32 -6.50 3.19 15.41
C GLU A 32 -5.78 3.01 14.06
N VAL A 33 -4.99 4.01 13.68
CA VAL A 33 -4.28 4.00 12.40
C VAL A 33 -2.78 4.18 12.62
N ILE A 34 -1.99 3.33 12.02
CA ILE A 34 -0.56 3.56 11.82
C ILE A 34 -0.39 3.92 10.33
N GLY A 35 -0.04 5.17 10.05
CA GLY A 35 0.16 5.64 8.69
C GLY A 35 1.62 5.87 8.39
N THR A 36 2.13 5.35 7.26
CA THR A 36 3.53 5.59 6.93
C THR A 36 3.73 6.78 6.01
N VAL A 37 4.81 7.50 6.25
CA VAL A 37 5.39 8.53 5.40
C VAL A 37 6.84 8.14 5.08
N ARG A 38 7.39 8.63 3.96
CA ARG A 38 8.79 8.32 3.59
C ARG A 38 9.81 9.03 4.47
N ASP A 39 9.44 10.21 4.95
CA ASP A 39 10.29 11.05 5.77
C ASP A 39 9.40 11.86 6.74
N LEU A 40 9.64 11.72 8.04
CA LEU A 40 8.89 12.44 9.08
C LEU A 40 9.23 13.94 9.13
N SER A 41 10.38 14.36 8.60
CA SER A 41 10.76 15.78 8.53
C SER A 41 10.00 16.52 7.44
N SER A 42 9.51 15.82 6.43
CA SER A 42 8.74 16.38 5.33
C SER A 42 7.26 16.43 5.67
N HIS A 43 6.72 17.63 5.84
CA HIS A 43 5.29 17.82 6.16
C HIS A 43 4.38 17.27 5.05
N THR A 44 3.34 16.53 5.45
CA THR A 44 2.34 15.97 4.55
C THR A 44 0.94 16.13 5.17
N PRO A 45 -0.16 15.99 4.39
CA PRO A 45 -1.53 16.00 4.92
C PRO A 45 -1.76 15.02 6.08
N LEU A 46 -1.04 13.90 6.11
CA LEU A 46 -1.14 12.94 7.22
C LEU A 46 -0.64 13.52 8.56
N HIS A 47 0.32 14.44 8.54
CA HIS A 47 0.78 15.12 9.76
C HIS A 47 -0.32 16.01 10.36
N ASP A 48 -1.11 16.68 9.51
CA ASP A 48 -2.23 17.50 10.00
C ASP A 48 -3.36 16.62 10.55
N LEU A 49 -3.63 15.51 9.89
CA LEU A 49 -4.58 14.52 10.40
C LEU A 49 -4.13 13.94 11.75
N ALA A 50 -2.83 13.73 11.95
CA ALA A 50 -2.28 13.23 13.23
C ALA A 50 -2.45 14.26 14.36
N LYS A 51 -2.31 15.56 14.08
CA LYS A 51 -2.57 16.62 15.07
C LYS A 51 -4.02 16.61 15.56
N THR A 52 -4.97 16.30 14.69
CA THR A 52 -6.39 16.23 15.03
C THR A 52 -6.80 14.91 15.69
N HIS A 53 -5.98 13.87 15.56
CA HIS A 53 -6.23 12.53 16.13
C HIS A 53 -5.03 11.98 16.91
N PRO A 54 -4.49 12.74 17.91
CA PRO A 54 -3.19 12.41 18.51
C PRO A 54 -3.15 11.08 19.26
N LEU A 55 -4.30 10.57 19.69
CA LEU A 55 -4.39 9.29 20.42
C LEU A 55 -4.65 8.09 19.52
N ARG A 56 -5.10 8.32 18.27
CA ARG A 56 -5.53 7.24 17.36
C ARG A 56 -4.78 7.17 16.04
N LEU A 57 -3.97 8.19 15.70
CA LEU A 57 -3.11 8.15 14.52
C LEU A 57 -1.64 8.27 14.91
N ARG A 58 -0.89 7.22 14.66
CA ARG A 58 0.56 7.18 14.80
C ARG A 58 1.23 7.26 13.42
N LEU A 59 2.22 8.14 13.28
CA LEU A 59 3.08 8.20 12.10
C LEU A 59 4.26 7.24 12.24
N ALA A 60 4.63 6.60 11.14
CA ALA A 60 5.82 5.77 11.05
C ALA A 60 6.58 6.08 9.76
N THR A 61 7.91 5.92 9.77
CA THR A 61 8.75 6.11 8.59
C THR A 61 8.82 4.81 7.79
N LEU A 62 8.52 4.89 6.50
CA LEU A 62 8.80 3.81 5.55
C LEU A 62 8.84 4.34 4.11
N ASP A 63 10.02 4.38 3.50
CA ASP A 63 10.15 4.23 2.05
C ASP A 63 10.02 2.74 1.77
N ILE A 64 9.00 2.34 1.02
CA ILE A 64 8.71 0.93 0.75
C ILE A 64 9.87 0.19 0.06
N ARG A 65 10.80 0.93 -0.58
CA ARG A 65 11.99 0.40 -1.25
C ARG A 65 13.17 0.17 -0.31
N ASP A 66 13.12 0.74 0.90
CA ASP A 66 14.19 0.68 1.89
C ASP A 66 13.95 -0.49 2.86
N GLU A 67 14.78 -1.54 2.70
CA GLU A 67 14.66 -2.73 3.53
C GLU A 67 15.08 -2.51 4.98
N ALA A 68 15.98 -1.54 5.24
CA ALA A 68 16.38 -1.22 6.61
C ALA A 68 15.25 -0.51 7.36
N GLN A 69 14.55 0.43 6.70
CA GLN A 69 13.35 1.05 7.26
C GLN A 69 12.23 0.04 7.49
N LEU A 70 12.04 -0.91 6.56
CA LEU A 70 11.06 -1.98 6.75
C LEU A 70 11.41 -2.86 7.96
N ALA A 71 12.67 -3.21 8.14
CA ALA A 71 13.11 -3.97 9.31
C ALA A 71 12.92 -3.17 10.61
N ALA A 72 13.23 -1.87 10.60
CA ALA A 72 13.01 -0.98 11.74
C ALA A 72 11.52 -0.88 12.10
N LEU A 73 10.63 -0.72 11.10
CA LEU A 73 9.19 -0.71 11.33
C LEU A 73 8.72 -2.04 11.91
N GLN A 74 9.16 -3.17 11.35
CA GLN A 74 8.84 -4.52 11.86
C GLN A 74 9.16 -4.67 13.33
N ALA A 75 10.32 -4.18 13.77
CA ALA A 75 10.76 -4.25 15.17
C ALA A 75 9.86 -3.46 16.14
N THR A 76 9.09 -2.50 15.65
CA THR A 76 8.13 -1.71 16.46
C THR A 76 6.74 -2.32 16.58
N LEU A 77 6.45 -3.36 15.80
CA LEU A 77 5.12 -3.97 15.72
C LEU A 77 5.07 -5.27 16.52
N PRO A 78 4.31 -5.34 17.62
CA PRO A 78 4.11 -6.60 18.32
C PRO A 78 3.41 -7.64 17.45
N PRO A 79 3.66 -8.94 17.65
CA PRO A 79 2.91 -10.00 16.99
C PRO A 79 1.40 -9.86 17.25
N ALA A 80 0.58 -10.13 16.25
CA ALA A 80 -0.89 -10.12 16.32
C ALA A 80 -1.48 -8.81 16.92
N SER A 81 -0.86 -7.67 16.62
CA SER A 81 -1.31 -6.35 17.10
C SER A 81 -2.18 -5.60 16.10
N LEU A 82 -2.20 -6.02 14.83
CA LEU A 82 -2.93 -5.37 13.75
C LEU A 82 -4.15 -6.21 13.35
N ASP A 83 -5.29 -5.55 13.12
CA ASP A 83 -6.46 -6.17 12.50
C ASP A 83 -6.36 -6.12 10.97
N MET A 84 -5.61 -5.15 10.44
CA MET A 84 -5.40 -5.00 9.00
C MET A 84 -4.01 -4.43 8.69
N LEU A 85 -3.37 -5.00 7.66
CA LEU A 85 -2.21 -4.42 6.97
C LEU A 85 -2.62 -4.10 5.54
N PHE A 86 -2.49 -2.84 5.13
CA PHE A 86 -2.82 -2.43 3.77
C PHE A 86 -1.67 -1.67 3.11
N VAL A 87 -1.17 -2.19 1.99
CA VAL A 87 -0.10 -1.56 1.22
C VAL A 87 -0.71 -0.76 0.07
N ASN A 88 -0.77 0.56 0.27
CA ASN A 88 -1.27 1.52 -0.72
C ASN A 88 -0.16 2.14 -1.57
N ALA A 89 1.08 2.18 -1.09
CA ALA A 89 2.20 2.80 -1.78
C ALA A 89 2.35 2.29 -3.23
N GLY A 90 2.54 3.21 -4.16
CA GLY A 90 2.72 2.91 -5.57
C GLY A 90 3.18 4.13 -6.36
N THR A 91 3.60 3.90 -7.59
CA THR A 91 4.10 4.92 -8.52
C THR A 91 3.73 4.58 -9.96
N THR A 92 3.99 5.50 -10.88
CA THR A 92 3.97 5.27 -12.33
C THR A 92 5.26 5.82 -12.94
N ASN A 93 5.56 5.47 -14.18
CA ASN A 93 6.65 6.07 -14.94
C ASN A 93 6.35 7.55 -15.28
N ARG A 94 7.40 8.31 -15.58
CA ARG A 94 7.33 9.77 -15.83
C ARG A 94 6.47 10.09 -17.04
N ASP A 95 6.68 9.35 -18.12
CA ASP A 95 5.89 9.46 -19.33
C ASP A 95 5.04 8.18 -19.52
N PRO A 96 3.75 8.24 -19.17
CA PRO A 96 2.86 7.08 -19.28
C PRO A 96 2.57 6.66 -20.72
N SER A 97 2.94 7.47 -21.72
CA SER A 97 2.71 7.20 -23.16
C SER A 97 3.82 6.34 -23.78
N GLN A 98 4.99 6.24 -23.11
CA GLN A 98 6.08 5.42 -23.61
C GLN A 98 5.69 3.96 -23.79
N THR A 99 6.16 3.36 -24.88
CA THR A 99 6.11 1.90 -25.06
C THR A 99 7.12 1.24 -24.12
N ILE A 100 6.91 -0.03 -23.82
CA ILE A 100 7.81 -0.74 -22.91
C ILE A 100 9.25 -0.83 -23.46
N GLY A 101 9.41 -0.83 -24.78
CA GLY A 101 10.72 -0.84 -25.44
C GLY A 101 11.50 0.46 -25.29
N ASP A 102 10.82 1.59 -25.05
CA ASP A 102 11.43 2.90 -24.91
C ASP A 102 11.75 3.26 -23.45
N VAL A 103 11.19 2.53 -22.50
CA VAL A 103 11.42 2.77 -21.06
C VAL A 103 12.86 2.44 -20.69
N SER A 104 13.52 3.36 -19.97
CA SER A 104 14.86 3.08 -19.46
C SER A 104 14.87 1.94 -18.44
N THR A 105 15.97 1.18 -18.41
CA THR A 105 16.15 0.09 -17.42
C THR A 105 16.00 0.59 -15.98
N GLU A 106 16.49 1.78 -15.69
CA GLU A 106 16.38 2.37 -14.35
C GLU A 106 14.93 2.67 -13.99
N GLU A 107 14.16 3.28 -14.88
CA GLU A 107 12.76 3.58 -14.63
C GLU A 107 11.92 2.30 -14.51
N PHE A 108 12.18 1.31 -15.37
CA PHE A 108 11.59 -0.02 -15.25
C PHE A 108 11.86 -0.60 -13.86
N TYR A 109 13.11 -0.54 -13.40
CA TYR A 109 13.50 -1.03 -12.09
C TYR A 109 12.74 -0.32 -10.96
N GLN A 110 12.66 1.01 -11.00
CA GLN A 110 11.99 1.82 -9.99
C GLN A 110 10.49 1.50 -9.89
N VAL A 111 9.81 1.38 -11.02
CA VAL A 111 8.37 1.10 -11.03
C VAL A 111 8.09 -0.34 -10.59
N MET A 112 8.84 -1.32 -11.11
CA MET A 112 8.67 -2.72 -10.73
C MET A 112 9.01 -2.97 -9.25
N LEU A 113 10.07 -2.37 -8.76
CA LEU A 113 10.44 -2.44 -7.34
C LEU A 113 9.32 -1.87 -6.48
N THR A 114 8.85 -0.65 -6.78
CA THR A 114 7.87 0.06 -5.95
C THR A 114 6.49 -0.59 -5.98
N ASN A 115 6.05 -1.07 -7.16
CA ASN A 115 4.67 -1.53 -7.35
C ASN A 115 4.48 -3.04 -7.17
N ALA A 116 5.53 -3.84 -7.31
CA ALA A 116 5.43 -5.29 -7.30
C ALA A 116 6.25 -5.93 -6.19
N LEU A 117 7.58 -5.75 -6.18
CA LEU A 117 8.43 -6.45 -5.22
C LEU A 117 8.29 -5.90 -3.80
N ALA A 118 8.36 -4.58 -3.63
CA ALA A 118 8.32 -3.96 -2.29
C ALA A 118 7.00 -4.20 -1.54
N PRO A 119 5.80 -4.12 -2.16
CA PRO A 119 4.56 -4.53 -1.51
C PRO A 119 4.60 -5.96 -0.98
N MET A 120 5.17 -6.89 -1.74
CA MET A 120 5.27 -8.29 -1.30
C MET A 120 6.24 -8.46 -0.13
N ARG A 121 7.37 -7.73 -0.13
CA ARG A 121 8.29 -7.70 1.01
C ARG A 121 7.60 -7.20 2.28
N VAL A 122 6.78 -6.15 2.17
CA VAL A 122 5.99 -5.63 3.30
C VAL A 122 5.02 -6.70 3.81
N ILE A 123 4.22 -7.30 2.92
CA ILE A 123 3.26 -8.34 3.28
C ILE A 123 3.96 -9.50 3.98
N GLU A 124 5.02 -10.05 3.38
CA GLU A 124 5.70 -11.23 3.90
C GLU A 124 6.41 -10.97 5.24
N ARG A 125 7.00 -9.80 5.41
CA ARG A 125 7.72 -9.47 6.67
C ARG A 125 6.78 -9.07 7.80
N LEU A 126 5.66 -8.38 7.49
CA LEU A 126 4.77 -7.85 8.53
C LEU A 126 3.54 -8.71 8.80
N GLN A 127 3.30 -9.81 8.06
CA GLN A 127 2.13 -10.67 8.27
C GLN A 127 2.00 -11.19 9.70
N GLN A 128 3.11 -11.43 10.41
CA GLN A 128 3.06 -11.91 11.80
C GLN A 128 2.59 -10.84 12.80
N ALA A 129 2.65 -9.56 12.42
CA ALA A 129 2.06 -8.48 13.21
C ALA A 129 0.53 -8.43 13.06
N VAL A 130 -0.03 -9.07 12.04
CA VAL A 130 -1.46 -9.14 11.81
C VAL A 130 -2.07 -10.30 12.61
N LYS A 131 -3.19 -10.04 13.29
CA LYS A 131 -3.94 -11.04 14.06
C LYS A 131 -4.35 -12.22 13.18
N PRO A 132 -4.48 -13.43 13.70
CA PRO A 132 -5.16 -14.51 12.98
C PRO A 132 -6.53 -14.02 12.49
N GLN A 133 -6.86 -14.31 11.21
CA GLN A 133 -8.04 -13.78 10.50
C GLN A 133 -8.04 -12.27 10.23
N GLY A 134 -6.99 -11.53 10.61
CA GLY A 134 -6.80 -10.15 10.18
C GLY A 134 -6.46 -10.07 8.68
N LEU A 135 -6.78 -8.95 8.05
CA LEU A 135 -6.73 -8.79 6.61
C LEU A 135 -5.37 -8.29 6.12
N LEU A 136 -4.86 -8.91 5.07
CA LEU A 136 -3.70 -8.42 4.30
C LEU A 136 -4.18 -7.87 2.95
N GLY A 137 -3.90 -6.61 2.66
CA GLY A 137 -4.38 -5.95 1.46
C GLY A 137 -3.29 -5.19 0.70
N VAL A 138 -3.44 -5.13 -0.63
CA VAL A 138 -2.59 -4.31 -1.49
C VAL A 138 -3.43 -3.49 -2.46
N MET A 139 -2.96 -2.26 -2.75
CA MET A 139 -3.54 -1.41 -3.77
C MET A 139 -3.01 -1.80 -5.14
N SER A 140 -3.86 -2.43 -5.93
CA SER A 140 -3.59 -2.73 -7.32
C SER A 140 -4.31 -1.72 -8.25
N SER A 141 -4.71 -2.17 -9.41
CA SER A 141 -5.42 -1.37 -10.41
C SER A 141 -6.19 -2.28 -11.36
N GLY A 142 -7.32 -1.82 -11.88
CA GLY A 142 -7.97 -2.47 -13.03
C GLY A 142 -7.04 -2.58 -14.24
N GLN A 143 -6.05 -1.69 -14.35
CA GLN A 143 -5.03 -1.73 -15.40
C GLN A 143 -4.06 -2.93 -15.28
N GLY A 144 -4.01 -3.62 -14.13
CA GLY A 144 -3.28 -4.88 -13.97
C GLY A 144 -4.01 -6.11 -14.51
N SER A 145 -5.21 -5.96 -15.07
CA SER A 145 -5.94 -7.05 -15.73
C SER A 145 -5.44 -7.26 -17.16
N LEU A 146 -5.02 -8.47 -17.48
CA LEU A 146 -4.65 -8.85 -18.87
C LEU A 146 -5.87 -8.82 -19.77
N THR A 147 -6.99 -9.38 -19.32
CA THR A 147 -8.24 -9.47 -20.10
C THR A 147 -8.82 -8.10 -20.43
N ASN A 148 -8.72 -7.14 -19.49
CA ASN A 148 -9.29 -5.79 -19.70
C ASN A 148 -8.32 -4.83 -20.40
N ASN A 149 -7.15 -5.31 -20.84
CA ASN A 149 -6.20 -4.48 -21.58
C ASN A 149 -6.53 -4.45 -23.07
N LEU A 150 -7.57 -3.71 -23.44
CA LEU A 150 -8.04 -3.59 -24.84
C LEU A 150 -7.40 -2.42 -25.59
N THR A 151 -6.82 -1.45 -24.89
CA THR A 151 -6.32 -0.19 -25.48
C THR A 151 -4.81 -0.03 -25.42
N GLY A 152 -4.09 -0.92 -24.74
CA GLY A 152 -2.67 -0.73 -24.47
C GLY A 152 -2.42 0.46 -23.55
N GLN A 153 -1.36 1.24 -23.83
CA GLN A 153 -0.91 2.41 -23.08
C GLN A 153 -0.51 2.11 -21.62
N ARG A 154 0.31 2.98 -21.03
CA ARG A 154 0.80 2.83 -19.65
C ARG A 154 1.40 1.45 -19.39
N GLU A 155 2.13 0.92 -20.37
CA GLU A 155 2.54 -0.49 -20.42
C GLU A 155 3.34 -0.90 -19.20
N LEU A 156 4.31 -0.10 -18.78
CA LEU A 156 5.12 -0.38 -17.58
C LEU A 156 4.24 -0.41 -16.31
N TYR A 157 3.34 0.56 -16.15
CA TYR A 157 2.43 0.56 -15.00
C TYR A 157 1.51 -0.66 -14.98
N ARG A 158 0.89 -0.99 -16.13
CA ARG A 158 0.06 -2.19 -16.29
C ARG A 158 0.83 -3.46 -15.95
N GLY A 159 2.04 -3.61 -16.51
CA GLY A 159 2.92 -4.72 -16.24
C GLY A 159 3.26 -4.87 -14.75
N SER A 160 3.54 -3.76 -14.07
CA SER A 160 3.86 -3.78 -12.63
C SER A 160 2.66 -4.19 -11.77
N LYS A 161 1.45 -3.75 -12.11
CA LYS A 161 0.22 -4.14 -11.39
C LYS A 161 -0.21 -5.57 -11.70
N ALA A 162 0.00 -6.04 -12.92
CA ALA A 162 -0.18 -7.46 -13.28
C ALA A 162 0.80 -8.36 -12.50
N ALA A 163 2.06 -7.95 -12.37
CA ALA A 163 3.05 -8.65 -11.56
C ALA A 163 2.63 -8.72 -10.08
N LEU A 164 2.18 -7.60 -9.48
CA LEU A 164 1.66 -7.58 -8.13
C LEU A 164 0.48 -8.55 -7.95
N ASN A 165 -0.47 -8.55 -8.89
CA ASN A 165 -1.63 -9.46 -8.85
C ASN A 165 -1.17 -10.92 -8.86
N MET A 166 -0.20 -11.27 -9.73
CA MET A 166 0.35 -12.62 -9.81
C MET A 166 1.08 -13.01 -8.52
N PHE A 167 1.88 -12.10 -7.94
CA PHE A 167 2.60 -12.39 -6.70
C PHE A 167 1.65 -12.58 -5.51
N MET A 168 0.60 -11.76 -5.39
CA MET A 168 -0.44 -11.93 -4.39
C MET A 168 -1.20 -13.25 -4.58
N ARG A 169 -1.49 -13.64 -5.82
CA ARG A 169 -2.10 -14.94 -6.12
C ARG A 169 -1.19 -16.10 -5.71
N SER A 170 0.11 -15.99 -6.01
CA SER A 170 1.09 -16.99 -5.60
C SER A 170 1.25 -17.06 -4.09
N PHE A 171 1.27 -15.91 -3.42
CA PHE A 171 1.30 -15.83 -1.96
C PHE A 171 0.08 -16.52 -1.34
N ALA A 172 -1.12 -16.26 -1.88
CA ALA A 172 -2.37 -16.89 -1.42
C ALA A 172 -2.37 -18.43 -1.48
N ALA A 173 -1.60 -19.00 -2.41
CA ALA A 173 -1.49 -20.44 -2.57
C ALA A 173 -0.50 -21.11 -1.59
N ARG A 174 0.25 -20.33 -0.81
CA ARG A 174 1.20 -20.86 0.16
C ARG A 174 0.47 -21.31 1.43
N PRO A 175 0.80 -22.49 2.00
CA PRO A 175 0.21 -22.94 3.26
C PRO A 175 0.39 -21.95 4.42
N SER A 176 1.50 -21.20 4.43
CA SER A 176 1.82 -20.22 5.46
C SER A 176 0.91 -18.97 5.45
N SER A 177 0.20 -18.70 4.35
CA SER A 177 -0.71 -17.57 4.22
C SER A 177 -2.18 -17.90 4.49
N ALA A 178 -2.49 -19.17 4.74
CA ALA A 178 -3.87 -19.67 4.89
C ALA A 178 -4.65 -19.07 6.08
N SER A 179 -3.96 -18.42 7.02
CA SER A 179 -4.58 -17.81 8.21
C SER A 179 -5.16 -16.42 7.98
N HIS A 180 -4.86 -15.78 6.83
CA HIS A 180 -5.27 -14.40 6.55
C HIS A 180 -6.14 -14.30 5.31
N PRO A 181 -7.30 -13.62 5.39
CA PRO A 181 -8.00 -13.15 4.19
C PRO A 181 -7.12 -12.15 3.44
N LEU A 182 -7.11 -12.25 2.11
CA LEU A 182 -6.28 -11.45 1.22
C LEU A 182 -7.15 -10.59 0.32
N VAL A 183 -6.76 -9.33 0.14
CA VAL A 183 -7.47 -8.40 -0.75
C VAL A 183 -6.48 -7.75 -1.73
N VAL A 184 -6.84 -7.76 -3.01
CA VAL A 184 -6.19 -6.99 -4.08
C VAL A 184 -7.21 -5.99 -4.57
N MET A 185 -7.02 -4.71 -4.22
CA MET A 185 -8.00 -3.66 -4.48
C MET A 185 -7.71 -2.92 -5.78
N ALA A 186 -8.74 -2.72 -6.60
CA ALA A 186 -8.71 -1.88 -7.79
C ALA A 186 -9.72 -0.72 -7.60
N PRO A 187 -9.26 0.48 -7.17
CA PRO A 187 -10.15 1.55 -6.72
C PRO A 187 -10.86 2.30 -7.86
N GLY A 188 -10.49 2.01 -9.10
CA GLY A 188 -10.90 2.81 -10.26
C GLY A 188 -9.90 3.93 -10.55
N TRP A 189 -10.30 4.88 -11.41
CA TRP A 189 -9.51 6.06 -11.73
C TRP A 189 -9.97 7.20 -10.82
N ILE A 190 -9.11 7.55 -9.86
CA ILE A 190 -9.45 8.47 -8.78
C ILE A 190 -8.61 9.73 -8.89
N ARG A 191 -9.23 10.89 -8.69
CA ARG A 191 -8.57 12.20 -8.69
C ARG A 191 -7.58 12.32 -7.53
N THR A 192 -6.31 12.08 -7.82
CA THR A 192 -5.17 12.19 -6.93
C THR A 192 -3.97 12.70 -7.74
N GLU A 193 -2.86 13.02 -7.08
CA GLU A 193 -1.63 13.38 -7.78
C GLU A 193 -1.17 12.28 -8.76
N LEU A 194 -1.35 11.00 -8.42
CA LEU A 194 -1.05 9.87 -9.29
C LEU A 194 -2.08 9.70 -10.42
N GLY A 195 -3.35 9.93 -10.12
CA GLY A 195 -4.44 9.77 -11.09
C GLY A 195 -4.58 10.93 -12.07
N GLY A 196 -4.06 12.09 -11.71
CA GLY A 196 -4.18 13.33 -12.50
C GLY A 196 -5.49 14.08 -12.27
N ALA A 197 -5.55 15.29 -12.84
CA ALA A 197 -6.71 16.17 -12.72
C ALA A 197 -7.93 15.69 -13.53
N ASP A 198 -7.68 14.92 -14.58
CA ASP A 198 -8.70 14.42 -15.51
C ASP A 198 -9.48 13.21 -14.97
N ALA A 199 -9.09 12.70 -13.80
CA ALA A 199 -9.84 11.63 -13.16
C ALA A 199 -11.23 12.13 -12.73
N PRO A 200 -12.29 11.31 -12.86
CA PRO A 200 -13.67 11.67 -12.56
C PRO A 200 -13.90 12.03 -11.09
#